data_fd87c5de87b35084fe0f6148558f90d0
#
_entry.id   fd87c5de87b35084fe0f6148558f90d0
#
_cell.length_a   1.000
_cell.length_b   1.000
_cell.length_c   1.000
_cell.angle_alpha   90.00
_cell.angle_beta   90.00
_cell.angle_gamma   90.00
#
_symmetry.space_group_name_H-M   'P 1'
#
loop_
_entity.id
_entity.type
_entity.pdbx_description
1 polymer ?
#
loop_
_entity_poly.entity_id
_entity_poly.type
_entity_poly.pdbx_seq_one_letter_code
_entity_poly.pdbx_strand_id
1 'polypeptide(L)'
;TAADADKYYASYAMAIERIGKAASGKLPNRAGISVKLSALHPRYEAVNHEAVMRELTPKVLELARAAKAHDLCFTIDAEEADRLELSLDVFAAVLADPSLAGWDGFGLAIQAYQKRAIDLIDWLGTLAETHDRRLMVRLVKGAYWDTEIKRAQERGLADYPLFTRKAATDLSYLACARKLLALRPRIYSQFAGHNALTLAQIREIARENWTSADPGFEYQKLHGMGDALHRALVEEDGYPCRIYAPVGGHRDLLAYLVRRLLENGAN
;
A
#
# COMPACT_ATOMS: atom_id res chain seq x y z
N THR A 1 -2.53 -15.68 17.76
CA THR A 1 -1.80 -16.94 18.01
C THR A 1 -1.09 -17.41 16.75
N ALA A 2 -0.17 -18.38 16.86
CA ALA A 2 0.48 -19.00 15.70
C ALA A 2 -0.55 -19.68 14.78
N ALA A 3 -1.54 -20.38 15.37
CA ALA A 3 -2.62 -21.01 14.61
C ALA A 3 -3.45 -20.01 13.80
N ASP A 4 -3.69 -18.80 14.32
CA ASP A 4 -4.38 -17.75 13.57
C ASP A 4 -3.51 -17.25 12.40
N ALA A 5 -2.21 -17.09 12.62
CA ALA A 5 -1.28 -16.68 11.56
C ALA A 5 -1.22 -17.73 10.43
N ASP A 6 -1.20 -19.01 10.75
CA ASP A 6 -1.22 -20.08 9.76
C ASP A 6 -2.56 -20.14 9.00
N LYS A 7 -3.69 -19.88 9.68
CA LYS A 7 -5.01 -19.75 9.05
C LYS A 7 -5.04 -18.58 8.06
N TYR A 8 -4.50 -17.40 8.45
CA TYR A 8 -4.43 -16.24 7.54
C TYR A 8 -3.50 -16.49 6.38
N TYR A 9 -2.35 -17.13 6.61
CA TYR A 9 -1.46 -17.53 5.53
C TYR A 9 -2.17 -18.42 4.50
N ALA A 10 -2.85 -19.46 4.94
CA ALA A 10 -3.64 -20.33 4.05
C ALA A 10 -4.73 -19.56 3.30
N SER A 11 -5.37 -18.59 3.95
CA SER A 11 -6.39 -17.75 3.33
C SER A 11 -5.79 -16.85 2.23
N TYR A 12 -4.63 -16.27 2.45
CA TYR A 12 -3.91 -15.49 1.43
C TYR A 12 -3.47 -16.36 0.25
N ALA A 13 -2.89 -17.53 0.52
CA ALA A 13 -2.47 -18.46 -0.53
C ALA A 13 -3.67 -18.88 -1.41
N MET A 14 -4.80 -19.23 -0.79
CA MET A 14 -6.03 -19.57 -1.51
C MET A 14 -6.57 -18.39 -2.31
N ALA A 15 -6.51 -17.17 -1.77
CA ALA A 15 -6.96 -15.97 -2.47
C ALA A 15 -6.08 -15.68 -3.70
N ILE A 16 -4.75 -15.81 -3.58
CA ILE A 16 -3.81 -15.66 -4.70
C ILE A 16 -4.17 -16.64 -5.82
N GLU A 17 -4.38 -17.92 -5.51
CA GLU A 17 -4.76 -18.94 -6.49
C GLU A 17 -6.09 -18.62 -7.19
N ARG A 18 -7.10 -18.20 -6.44
CA ARG A 18 -8.41 -17.86 -7.00
C ARG A 18 -8.34 -16.62 -7.89
N ILE A 19 -7.68 -15.55 -7.41
CA ILE A 19 -7.48 -14.32 -8.18
C ILE A 19 -6.67 -14.63 -9.44
N GLY A 20 -5.58 -15.41 -9.31
CA GLY A 20 -4.71 -15.76 -10.41
C GLY A 20 -5.41 -16.51 -11.55
N LYS A 21 -6.30 -17.45 -11.20
CA LYS A 21 -7.11 -18.20 -12.18
C LYS A 21 -8.17 -17.32 -12.88
N ALA A 22 -8.69 -16.30 -12.21
CA ALA A 22 -9.72 -15.41 -12.75
C ALA A 22 -9.14 -14.15 -13.41
N ALA A 23 -7.88 -13.81 -13.12
CA ALA A 23 -7.28 -12.56 -13.56
C ALA A 23 -7.02 -12.55 -15.08
N SER A 24 -7.35 -11.42 -15.71
CA SER A 24 -7.06 -11.13 -17.11
C SER A 24 -6.13 -9.92 -17.22
N GLY A 25 -5.60 -9.67 -18.42
CA GLY A 25 -4.70 -8.56 -18.69
C GLY A 25 -3.26 -8.82 -18.23
N LYS A 26 -2.45 -7.78 -18.24
CA LYS A 26 -1.03 -7.78 -17.84
C LYS A 26 -0.78 -6.70 -16.78
N LEU A 27 0.33 -6.80 -16.05
CA LEU A 27 0.80 -5.72 -15.20
C LEU A 27 1.03 -4.43 -16.02
N PRO A 28 0.71 -3.25 -15.46
CA PRO A 28 0.23 -3.00 -14.09
C PRO A 28 -1.29 -3.20 -13.91
N ASN A 29 -2.07 -3.37 -14.97
CA ASN A 29 -3.55 -3.39 -14.94
C ASN A 29 -4.15 -4.74 -14.49
N ARG A 30 -3.30 -5.73 -14.20
CA ARG A 30 -3.75 -7.03 -13.71
C ARG A 30 -4.21 -6.96 -12.26
N ALA A 31 -5.13 -7.82 -11.86
CA ALA A 31 -5.63 -7.93 -10.49
C ALA A 31 -4.49 -8.17 -9.48
N GLY A 32 -4.75 -7.96 -8.20
CA GLY A 32 -3.76 -8.16 -7.16
C GLY A 32 -4.36 -8.42 -5.79
N ILE A 33 -3.48 -8.63 -4.83
CA ILE A 33 -3.81 -8.85 -3.43
C ILE A 33 -2.98 -7.94 -2.54
N SER A 34 -3.56 -7.52 -1.41
CA SER A 34 -2.83 -6.83 -0.34
C SER A 34 -2.78 -7.70 0.89
N VAL A 35 -1.62 -7.76 1.53
CA VAL A 35 -1.39 -8.57 2.72
C VAL A 35 -0.97 -7.70 3.90
N LYS A 36 -1.41 -8.08 5.11
CA LYS A 36 -0.96 -7.49 6.37
C LYS A 36 0.04 -8.39 7.04
N LEU A 37 1.20 -7.85 7.36
CA LEU A 37 2.27 -8.61 8.02
C LEU A 37 1.85 -9.06 9.41
N SER A 38 1.09 -8.24 10.14
CA SER A 38 0.54 -8.59 11.45
C SER A 38 -0.41 -9.80 11.44
N ALA A 39 -1.02 -10.10 10.31
CA ALA A 39 -1.86 -11.28 10.15
C ALA A 39 -1.03 -12.58 10.02
N LEU A 40 0.23 -12.47 9.58
CA LEU A 40 1.09 -13.61 9.26
C LEU A 40 2.07 -13.98 10.39
N HIS A 41 2.17 -13.13 11.43
CA HIS A 41 3.06 -13.39 12.58
C HIS A 41 2.41 -12.93 13.90
N PRO A 42 2.32 -13.80 14.93
CA PRO A 42 1.60 -13.50 16.17
C PRO A 42 2.26 -12.43 17.05
N ARG A 43 3.57 -12.19 16.86
CA ARG A 43 4.36 -11.20 17.58
C ARG A 43 5.07 -10.25 16.64
N TYR A 44 4.31 -9.64 15.73
CA TYR A 44 4.81 -8.69 14.75
C TYR A 44 5.04 -7.32 15.39
N GLU A 45 6.17 -7.21 16.10
CA GLU A 45 6.60 -6.02 16.83
C GLU A 45 8.12 -5.86 16.73
N ALA A 46 8.62 -4.61 16.75
CA ALA A 46 10.04 -4.30 16.59
C ALA A 46 10.95 -4.98 17.62
N VAL A 47 10.46 -5.19 18.85
CA VAL A 47 11.21 -5.90 19.92
C VAL A 47 11.50 -7.36 19.56
N ASN A 48 10.74 -7.95 18.63
CA ASN A 48 10.93 -9.33 18.17
C ASN A 48 11.59 -9.38 16.78
N HIS A 49 12.33 -8.35 16.38
CA HIS A 49 12.88 -8.18 15.03
C HIS A 49 13.52 -9.45 14.45
N GLU A 50 14.49 -10.05 15.17
CA GLU A 50 15.20 -11.24 14.68
C GLU A 50 14.26 -12.43 14.43
N ALA A 51 13.31 -12.66 15.33
CA ALA A 51 12.33 -13.74 15.18
C ALA A 51 11.39 -13.45 13.98
N VAL A 52 10.93 -12.21 13.85
CA VAL A 52 10.08 -11.80 12.72
C VAL A 52 10.82 -11.98 11.40
N MET A 53 12.06 -11.52 11.29
CA MET A 53 12.83 -11.66 10.05
C MET A 53 13.04 -13.14 9.69
N ARG A 54 13.35 -13.98 10.67
CA ARG A 54 13.57 -15.43 10.46
C ARG A 54 12.29 -16.17 10.08
N GLU A 55 11.13 -15.82 10.66
CA GLU A 55 9.89 -16.62 10.56
C GLU A 55 8.88 -16.05 9.58
N LEU A 56 8.79 -14.72 9.47
CA LEU A 56 7.81 -14.05 8.61
C LEU A 56 8.33 -13.85 7.17
N THR A 57 9.60 -13.44 7.02
CA THR A 57 10.15 -13.16 5.68
C THR A 57 10.00 -14.32 4.70
N PRO A 58 10.31 -15.59 5.08
CA PRO A 58 10.07 -16.73 4.19
C PRO A 58 8.59 -16.90 3.80
N LYS A 59 7.65 -16.72 4.73
CA LYS A 59 6.21 -16.81 4.46
C LYS A 59 5.75 -15.76 3.44
N VAL A 60 6.21 -14.50 3.61
CA VAL A 60 5.90 -13.43 2.66
C VAL A 60 6.51 -13.69 1.30
N LEU A 61 7.75 -14.20 1.25
CA LEU A 61 8.41 -14.57 0.01
C LEU A 61 7.66 -15.68 -0.75
N GLU A 62 7.18 -16.70 -0.06
CA GLU A 62 6.36 -17.76 -0.66
C GLU A 62 5.07 -17.22 -1.27
N LEU A 63 4.34 -16.35 -0.56
CA LEU A 63 3.15 -15.69 -1.08
C LEU A 63 3.48 -14.79 -2.29
N ALA A 64 4.59 -14.07 -2.25
CA ALA A 64 5.05 -13.24 -3.35
C ALA A 64 5.41 -14.08 -4.59
N ARG A 65 6.07 -15.22 -4.42
CA ARG A 65 6.35 -16.18 -5.50
C ARG A 65 5.07 -16.75 -6.12
N ALA A 66 4.09 -17.08 -5.28
CA ALA A 66 2.78 -17.54 -5.76
C ALA A 66 2.07 -16.44 -6.57
N ALA A 67 2.11 -15.19 -6.11
CA ALA A 67 1.55 -14.06 -6.84
C ALA A 67 2.29 -13.81 -8.16
N LYS A 68 3.63 -13.90 -8.16
CA LYS A 68 4.45 -13.83 -9.39
C LYS A 68 4.10 -14.91 -10.40
N ALA A 69 3.87 -16.14 -9.96
CA ALA A 69 3.52 -17.26 -10.86
C ALA A 69 2.21 -16.99 -11.65
N HIS A 70 1.34 -16.16 -11.11
CA HIS A 70 0.10 -15.69 -11.76
C HIS A 70 0.21 -14.27 -12.35
N ASP A 71 1.39 -13.66 -12.32
CA ASP A 71 1.62 -12.26 -12.75
C ASP A 71 0.68 -11.24 -12.07
N LEU A 72 0.37 -11.44 -10.79
CA LEU A 72 -0.51 -10.56 -10.00
C LEU A 72 0.26 -9.38 -9.39
N CYS A 73 -0.47 -8.31 -9.03
CA CYS A 73 0.05 -7.32 -8.08
C CYS A 73 0.03 -7.90 -6.67
N PHE A 74 1.12 -7.71 -5.91
CA PHE A 74 1.22 -8.11 -4.52
C PHE A 74 1.70 -6.92 -3.68
N THR A 75 0.86 -6.44 -2.78
CA THR A 75 1.13 -5.23 -2.00
C THR A 75 1.20 -5.57 -0.51
N ILE A 76 2.26 -5.16 0.17
CA ILE A 76 2.32 -5.15 1.64
C ILE A 76 1.58 -3.90 2.12
N ASP A 77 0.49 -4.07 2.87
CA ASP A 77 -0.27 -2.97 3.45
C ASP A 77 0.51 -2.29 4.57
N ALA A 78 0.39 -0.97 4.67
CA ALA A 78 0.92 -0.20 5.79
C ALA A 78 0.08 -0.42 7.04
N GLU A 79 0.74 -0.49 8.18
CA GLU A 79 0.14 -0.65 9.50
C GLU A 79 0.57 0.50 10.43
N GLU A 80 0.63 0.30 11.74
CA GLU A 80 0.97 1.34 12.70
C GLU A 80 2.41 1.85 12.51
N ALA A 81 2.66 3.11 12.92
CA ALA A 81 3.93 3.79 12.70
C ALA A 81 5.13 3.12 13.38
N ASP A 82 4.92 2.46 14.52
CA ASP A 82 5.96 1.71 15.26
C ASP A 82 6.36 0.39 14.58
N ARG A 83 5.61 -0.05 13.59
CA ARG A 83 5.90 -1.24 12.78
C ARG A 83 6.54 -0.92 11.42
N LEU A 84 6.67 0.36 11.07
CA LEU A 84 7.12 0.75 9.73
C LEU A 84 8.50 0.18 9.42
N GLU A 85 9.50 0.40 10.27
CA GLU A 85 10.87 -0.04 10.03
C GLU A 85 10.93 -1.56 9.85
N LEU A 86 10.30 -2.32 10.75
CA LEU A 86 10.23 -3.77 10.64
C LEU A 86 9.56 -4.21 9.32
N SER A 87 8.51 -3.51 8.88
CA SER A 87 7.85 -3.82 7.61
C SER A 87 8.75 -3.55 6.41
N LEU A 88 9.58 -2.51 6.48
CA LEU A 88 10.54 -2.16 5.43
C LEU A 88 11.69 -3.17 5.36
N ASP A 89 12.15 -3.68 6.50
CA ASP A 89 13.17 -4.74 6.54
C ASP A 89 12.67 -6.03 5.90
N VAL A 90 11.44 -6.45 6.24
CA VAL A 90 10.80 -7.60 5.58
C VAL A 90 10.61 -7.34 4.08
N PHE A 91 10.13 -6.15 3.70
CA PHE A 91 9.94 -5.77 2.29
C PHE A 91 11.26 -5.83 1.51
N ALA A 92 12.32 -5.23 2.05
CA ALA A 92 13.64 -5.20 1.41
C ALA A 92 14.23 -6.61 1.25
N ALA A 93 14.12 -7.44 2.29
CA ALA A 93 14.60 -8.82 2.25
C ALA A 93 13.86 -9.67 1.20
N VAL A 94 12.54 -9.51 1.08
CA VAL A 94 11.74 -10.19 0.06
C VAL A 94 12.08 -9.65 -1.34
N LEU A 95 12.20 -8.33 -1.51
CA LEU A 95 12.53 -7.71 -2.80
C LEU A 95 13.89 -8.18 -3.34
N ALA A 96 14.88 -8.34 -2.45
CA ALA A 96 16.23 -8.76 -2.80
C ALA A 96 16.31 -10.21 -3.30
N ASP A 97 15.28 -11.03 -3.07
CA ASP A 97 15.32 -12.44 -3.47
C ASP A 97 15.33 -12.59 -5.00
N PRO A 98 16.32 -13.34 -5.55
CA PRO A 98 16.47 -13.50 -7.00
C PRO A 98 15.26 -14.15 -7.69
N SER A 99 14.48 -14.96 -6.96
CA SER A 99 13.29 -15.60 -7.53
C SER A 99 12.20 -14.61 -7.95
N LEU A 100 12.25 -13.38 -7.46
CA LEU A 100 11.33 -12.30 -7.84
C LEU A 100 11.86 -11.44 -8.99
N ALA A 101 13.04 -11.74 -9.54
CA ALA A 101 13.62 -10.96 -10.64
C ALA A 101 12.70 -10.90 -11.87
N GLY A 102 12.62 -9.73 -12.52
CA GLY A 102 11.82 -9.52 -13.73
C GLY A 102 10.31 -9.48 -13.51
N TRP A 103 9.83 -9.36 -12.25
CA TRP A 103 8.42 -9.21 -11.93
C TRP A 103 8.15 -7.81 -11.34
N ASP A 104 7.26 -7.07 -12.00
CA ASP A 104 6.90 -5.68 -11.68
C ASP A 104 5.66 -5.57 -10.78
N GLY A 105 5.15 -6.69 -10.24
CA GLY A 105 3.94 -6.74 -9.44
C GLY A 105 4.13 -6.53 -7.94
N PHE A 106 5.38 -6.48 -7.43
CA PHE A 106 5.67 -6.35 -6.01
C PHE A 106 5.65 -4.89 -5.55
N GLY A 107 5.09 -4.63 -4.37
CA GLY A 107 5.00 -3.29 -3.85
C GLY A 107 4.51 -3.21 -2.40
N LEU A 108 4.33 -1.97 -1.95
CA LEU A 108 3.84 -1.68 -0.60
C LEU A 108 2.94 -0.44 -0.60
N ALA A 109 2.23 -0.26 0.51
CA ALA A 109 1.50 0.97 0.79
C ALA A 109 2.34 1.88 1.70
N ILE A 110 2.28 3.19 1.46
CA ILE A 110 2.87 4.24 2.29
C ILE A 110 1.80 5.23 2.73
N GLN A 111 1.98 5.79 3.92
CA GLN A 111 0.99 6.65 4.58
C GLN A 111 1.52 8.09 4.68
N ALA A 112 0.92 9.00 3.91
CA ALA A 112 1.36 10.40 3.83
C ALA A 112 1.21 11.19 5.13
N TYR A 113 0.37 10.75 6.07
CA TYR A 113 0.25 11.41 7.37
C TYR A 113 1.48 11.21 8.27
N GLN A 114 2.36 10.25 7.97
CA GLN A 114 3.62 10.06 8.68
C GLN A 114 4.63 11.13 8.25
N LYS A 115 5.28 11.77 9.21
CA LYS A 115 6.26 12.84 8.96
C LYS A 115 7.45 12.38 8.11
N ARG A 116 7.80 11.10 8.17
CA ARG A 116 8.88 10.46 7.41
C ARG A 116 8.49 9.88 6.04
N ALA A 117 7.22 10.11 5.61
CA ALA A 117 6.73 9.53 4.35
C ALA A 117 7.52 9.98 3.13
N ILE A 118 7.98 11.24 3.12
CA ILE A 118 8.73 11.80 2.00
C ILE A 118 10.13 11.16 1.86
N ASP A 119 10.79 10.89 2.99
CA ASP A 119 12.13 10.26 3.02
C ASP A 119 12.04 8.78 2.66
N LEU A 120 10.93 8.13 3.04
CA LEU A 120 10.65 6.75 2.64
C LEU A 120 10.58 6.59 1.12
N ILE A 121 10.06 7.59 0.40
CA ILE A 121 10.00 7.55 -1.07
C ILE A 121 11.41 7.60 -1.68
N ASP A 122 12.35 8.37 -1.11
CA ASP A 122 13.74 8.36 -1.55
C ASP A 122 14.39 7.00 -1.34
N TRP A 123 14.16 6.42 -0.17
CA TRP A 123 14.65 5.09 0.14
C TRP A 123 14.11 4.04 -0.84
N LEU A 124 12.82 4.10 -1.17
CA LEU A 124 12.20 3.19 -2.14
C LEU A 124 12.78 3.36 -3.55
N GLY A 125 13.04 4.60 -3.97
CA GLY A 125 13.71 4.88 -5.24
C GLY A 125 15.10 4.24 -5.31
N THR A 126 15.90 4.46 -4.28
CA THR A 126 17.25 3.87 -4.14
C THR A 126 17.21 2.34 -4.10
N LEU A 127 16.27 1.77 -3.35
CA LEU A 127 16.10 0.32 -3.25
C LEU A 127 15.73 -0.31 -4.60
N ALA A 128 14.80 0.34 -5.32
CA ALA A 128 14.37 -0.08 -6.64
C ALA A 128 15.53 -0.04 -7.67
N GLU A 129 16.38 0.99 -7.61
CA GLU A 129 17.57 1.11 -8.44
C GLU A 129 18.60 0.03 -8.10
N THR A 130 18.91 -0.14 -6.81
CA THR A 130 19.91 -1.11 -6.32
C THR A 130 19.61 -2.53 -6.77
N HIS A 131 18.33 -2.90 -6.78
CA HIS A 131 17.90 -4.26 -7.16
C HIS A 131 17.41 -4.37 -8.60
N ASP A 132 17.50 -3.30 -9.39
CA ASP A 132 16.94 -3.20 -10.74
C ASP A 132 15.48 -3.70 -10.81
N ARG A 133 14.63 -3.12 -9.96
CA ARG A 133 13.21 -3.47 -9.86
C ARG A 133 12.32 -2.30 -10.24
N ARG A 134 11.14 -2.63 -10.74
CA ARG A 134 10.00 -1.72 -10.75
C ARG A 134 9.10 -2.05 -9.56
N LEU A 135 8.68 -1.03 -8.80
CA LEU A 135 7.85 -1.21 -7.61
C LEU A 135 6.46 -0.62 -7.83
N MET A 136 5.45 -1.27 -7.26
CA MET A 136 4.11 -0.70 -7.13
C MET A 136 3.96 -0.03 -5.77
N VAL A 137 3.77 1.29 -5.73
CA VAL A 137 3.69 2.04 -4.48
C VAL A 137 2.32 2.68 -4.34
N ARG A 138 1.55 2.19 -3.35
CA ARG A 138 0.25 2.75 -2.99
C ARG A 138 0.43 3.90 -2.01
N LEU A 139 0.05 5.10 -2.41
CA LEU A 139 -0.01 6.26 -1.52
C LEU A 139 -1.42 6.39 -0.94
N VAL A 140 -1.51 6.36 0.39
CA VAL A 140 -2.73 6.64 1.16
C VAL A 140 -2.49 7.82 2.11
N LYS A 141 -3.55 8.45 2.61
CA LYS A 141 -3.39 9.49 3.66
C LYS A 141 -2.95 8.87 4.98
N GLY A 142 -3.65 7.85 5.45
CA GLY A 142 -3.38 7.07 6.66
C GLY A 142 -4.69 6.65 7.34
N ALA A 143 -4.69 5.48 7.99
CA ALA A 143 -5.92 4.86 8.49
C ALA A 143 -5.98 4.70 10.02
N TYR A 144 -4.94 5.10 10.75
CA TYR A 144 -4.81 4.82 12.19
C TYR A 144 -4.63 6.08 13.04
N TRP A 145 -5.05 7.25 12.55
CA TRP A 145 -4.73 8.54 13.15
C TRP A 145 -5.09 8.60 14.65
N ASP A 146 -6.32 8.25 15.02
CA ASP A 146 -6.79 8.29 16.41
C ASP A 146 -5.96 7.37 17.32
N THR A 147 -5.69 6.14 16.86
CA THR A 147 -4.88 5.17 17.60
C THR A 147 -3.45 5.65 17.79
N GLU A 148 -2.84 6.23 16.77
CA GLU A 148 -1.46 6.73 16.82
C GLU A 148 -1.33 7.93 17.75
N ILE A 149 -2.27 8.89 17.69
CA ILE A 149 -2.29 10.03 18.60
C ILE A 149 -2.43 9.56 20.04
N LYS A 150 -3.40 8.67 20.31
CA LYS A 150 -3.62 8.14 21.64
C LYS A 150 -2.40 7.40 22.18
N ARG A 151 -1.79 6.52 21.39
CA ARG A 151 -0.59 5.77 21.77
C ARG A 151 0.60 6.70 22.06
N ALA A 152 0.79 7.74 21.26
CA ALA A 152 1.85 8.70 21.49
C ALA A 152 1.66 9.45 22.84
N GLN A 153 0.41 9.81 23.17
CA GLN A 153 0.06 10.43 24.45
C GLN A 153 0.26 9.47 25.62
N GLU A 154 -0.23 8.24 25.54
CA GLU A 154 -0.09 7.22 26.57
C GLU A 154 1.39 6.87 26.88
N ARG A 155 2.24 6.92 25.86
CA ARG A 155 3.68 6.68 25.98
C ARG A 155 4.48 7.90 26.40
N GLY A 156 3.84 9.08 26.53
CA GLY A 156 4.50 10.33 26.89
C GLY A 156 5.57 10.76 25.88
N LEU A 157 5.37 10.51 24.60
CA LEU A 157 6.32 10.89 23.56
C LEU A 157 6.38 12.42 23.44
N ALA A 158 7.58 12.95 23.20
CA ALA A 158 7.80 14.38 23.03
C ALA A 158 7.13 14.95 21.77
N ASP A 159 6.92 14.12 20.75
CA ASP A 159 6.26 14.51 19.50
C ASP A 159 5.47 13.33 18.93
N TYR A 160 4.61 13.61 17.95
CA TYR A 160 3.81 12.61 17.25
C TYR A 160 4.54 12.10 15.99
N PRO A 161 4.48 10.81 15.66
CA PRO A 161 5.10 10.27 14.44
C PRO A 161 4.38 10.72 13.16
N LEU A 162 3.21 11.31 13.29
CA LEU A 162 2.37 11.76 12.19
C LEU A 162 1.90 13.21 12.36
N PHE A 163 1.38 13.80 11.29
CA PHE A 163 0.82 15.14 11.32
C PHE A 163 -0.48 15.16 12.12
N THR A 164 -0.60 16.14 13.00
CA THR A 164 -1.76 16.30 13.87
C THR A 164 -2.89 17.13 13.23
N ARG A 165 -2.63 17.78 12.10
CA ARG A 165 -3.61 18.58 11.35
C ARG A 165 -3.86 17.95 9.98
N LYS A 166 -5.14 17.81 9.61
CA LYS A 166 -5.54 17.25 8.31
C LYS A 166 -4.90 18.00 7.13
N ALA A 167 -4.86 19.32 7.17
CA ALA A 167 -4.25 20.13 6.11
C ALA A 167 -2.76 19.81 5.87
N ALA A 168 -2.02 19.49 6.94
CA ALA A 168 -0.62 19.07 6.81
C ALA A 168 -0.50 17.68 6.16
N THR A 169 -1.42 16.75 6.46
CA THR A 169 -1.51 15.47 5.77
C THR A 169 -1.86 15.64 4.29
N ASP A 170 -2.80 16.52 3.97
CA ASP A 170 -3.19 16.79 2.58
C ASP A 170 -2.01 17.36 1.77
N LEU A 171 -1.25 18.29 2.35
CA LEU A 171 -0.04 18.85 1.73
C LEU A 171 1.05 17.77 1.56
N SER A 172 1.30 16.98 2.59
CA SER A 172 2.24 15.86 2.55
C SER A 172 1.87 14.85 1.47
N TYR A 173 0.58 14.54 1.33
CA TYR A 173 0.09 13.63 0.28
C TYR A 173 0.46 14.14 -1.11
N LEU A 174 0.27 15.43 -1.38
CA LEU A 174 0.62 16.02 -2.69
C LEU A 174 2.14 16.08 -2.92
N ALA A 175 2.91 16.39 -1.88
CA ALA A 175 4.37 16.36 -1.97
C ALA A 175 4.88 14.94 -2.25
N CYS A 176 4.36 13.93 -1.56
CA CYS A 176 4.64 12.52 -1.82
C CYS A 176 4.22 12.10 -3.23
N ALA A 177 3.03 12.52 -3.69
CA ALA A 177 2.53 12.21 -5.03
C ALA A 177 3.46 12.79 -6.11
N ARG A 178 3.87 14.06 -5.99
CA ARG A 178 4.83 14.69 -6.90
C ARG A 178 6.15 13.91 -6.95
N LYS A 179 6.66 13.51 -5.81
CA LYS A 179 7.92 12.78 -5.70
C LYS A 179 7.82 11.37 -6.32
N LEU A 180 6.75 10.64 -6.05
CA LEU A 180 6.48 9.33 -6.67
C LEU A 180 6.36 9.43 -8.20
N LEU A 181 5.64 10.43 -8.70
CA LEU A 181 5.50 10.66 -10.15
C LEU A 181 6.83 11.01 -10.82
N ALA A 182 7.74 11.67 -10.12
CA ALA A 182 9.09 11.96 -10.64
C ALA A 182 9.96 10.70 -10.78
N LEU A 183 9.63 9.62 -10.07
CA LEU A 183 10.35 8.34 -10.14
C LEU A 183 9.80 7.39 -11.23
N ARG A 184 8.87 7.85 -12.08
CA ARG A 184 8.40 7.05 -13.23
C ARG A 184 9.52 6.82 -14.24
N PRO A 185 9.61 5.69 -14.90
CA PRO A 185 8.76 4.50 -14.80
C PRO A 185 9.19 3.50 -13.71
N ARG A 186 10.23 3.78 -12.93
CA ARG A 186 10.80 2.88 -11.89
C ARG A 186 9.77 2.60 -10.79
N ILE A 187 8.99 3.59 -10.41
CA ILE A 187 7.86 3.46 -9.49
C ILE A 187 6.55 3.60 -10.26
N TYR A 188 5.70 2.59 -10.17
CA TYR A 188 4.30 2.68 -10.59
C TYR A 188 3.45 3.12 -9.41
N SER A 189 3.00 4.35 -9.46
CA SER A 189 2.28 4.98 -8.34
C SER A 189 0.80 4.59 -8.35
N GLN A 190 0.24 4.32 -7.18
CA GLN A 190 -1.16 3.96 -6.99
C GLN A 190 -1.77 4.96 -5.98
N PHE A 191 -2.52 5.94 -6.49
CA PHE A 191 -3.07 7.03 -5.66
C PHE A 191 -4.44 6.66 -5.12
N ALA A 192 -4.49 6.31 -3.83
CA ALA A 192 -5.72 5.92 -3.16
C ALA A 192 -6.35 7.13 -2.44
N GLY A 193 -7.61 7.40 -2.76
CA GLY A 193 -8.34 8.51 -2.14
C GLY A 193 -9.70 8.78 -2.77
N HIS A 194 -10.52 9.59 -2.07
CA HIS A 194 -11.90 9.92 -2.46
C HIS A 194 -12.17 11.43 -2.44
N ASN A 195 -11.12 12.25 -2.26
CA ASN A 195 -11.25 13.71 -2.27
C ASN A 195 -11.00 14.26 -3.69
N ALA A 196 -12.00 14.87 -4.27
CA ALA A 196 -11.99 15.36 -5.66
C ALA A 196 -10.84 16.35 -5.92
N LEU A 197 -10.61 17.30 -5.00
CA LEU A 197 -9.53 18.27 -5.13
C LEU A 197 -8.16 17.60 -5.17
N THR A 198 -7.91 16.65 -4.25
CA THR A 198 -6.65 15.90 -4.20
C THR A 198 -6.41 15.13 -5.51
N LEU A 199 -7.44 14.44 -6.04
CA LEU A 199 -7.30 13.67 -7.27
C LEU A 199 -7.08 14.56 -8.50
N ALA A 200 -7.77 15.72 -8.56
CA ALA A 200 -7.56 16.71 -9.60
C ALA A 200 -6.13 17.30 -9.56
N GLN A 201 -5.62 17.61 -8.37
CA GLN A 201 -4.24 18.08 -8.20
C GLN A 201 -3.20 17.04 -8.63
N ILE A 202 -3.42 15.75 -8.31
CA ILE A 202 -2.56 14.65 -8.82
C ILE A 202 -2.57 14.62 -10.33
N ARG A 203 -3.75 14.76 -10.97
CA ARG A 203 -3.88 14.79 -12.41
C ARG A 203 -3.03 15.89 -13.04
N GLU A 204 -3.10 17.10 -12.50
CA GLU A 204 -2.29 18.23 -13.00
C GLU A 204 -0.79 18.00 -12.79
N ILE A 205 -0.37 17.54 -11.61
CA ILE A 205 1.04 17.18 -11.34
C ILE A 205 1.51 16.06 -12.29
N ALA A 206 0.67 15.08 -12.58
CA ALA A 206 1.05 13.96 -13.43
C ALA A 206 1.27 14.35 -14.89
N ARG A 207 0.61 15.44 -15.36
CA ARG A 207 0.80 16.00 -16.70
C ARG A 207 2.07 16.82 -16.83
N GLU A 208 2.63 17.31 -15.72
CA GLU A 208 3.89 18.03 -15.73
C GLU A 208 5.02 17.07 -16.18
N ASN A 209 5.75 17.46 -17.21
CA ASN A 209 6.95 16.73 -17.69
C ASN A 209 6.74 15.24 -18.05
N TRP A 210 5.51 14.84 -18.39
CA TRP A 210 5.20 13.47 -18.82
C TRP A 210 4.47 13.45 -20.15
N THR A 211 5.09 12.88 -21.16
CA THR A 211 4.58 12.88 -22.56
C THR A 211 4.14 11.51 -23.06
N SER A 212 4.29 10.44 -22.26
CA SER A 212 3.84 9.10 -22.61
C SER A 212 2.32 9.02 -22.61
N ALA A 213 1.76 8.23 -23.55
CA ALA A 213 0.34 7.91 -23.56
C ALA A 213 -0.10 7.06 -22.35
N ASP A 214 0.80 6.20 -21.82
CA ASP A 214 0.61 5.53 -20.54
C ASP A 214 0.90 6.53 -19.41
N PRO A 215 -0.07 6.84 -18.52
CA PRO A 215 0.14 7.80 -17.44
C PRO A 215 1.20 7.35 -16.43
N GLY A 216 1.56 6.06 -16.40
CA GLY A 216 2.55 5.49 -15.47
C GLY A 216 2.07 5.44 -14.01
N PHE A 217 0.77 5.54 -13.78
CA PHE A 217 0.13 5.44 -12.47
C PHE A 217 -1.34 5.04 -12.60
N GLU A 218 -1.98 4.68 -11.48
CA GLU A 218 -3.42 4.44 -11.40
C GLU A 218 -4.03 5.17 -10.20
N TYR A 219 -5.33 5.44 -10.28
CA TYR A 219 -6.12 5.78 -9.10
C TYR A 219 -6.62 4.51 -8.41
N GLN A 220 -6.82 4.61 -7.09
CA GLN A 220 -7.45 3.52 -6.33
C GLN A 220 -8.60 4.05 -5.49
N LYS A 221 -9.69 3.29 -5.47
CA LYS A 221 -10.85 3.56 -4.63
C LYS A 221 -11.23 2.36 -3.79
N LEU A 222 -11.89 2.61 -2.68
CA LEU A 222 -12.53 1.57 -1.90
C LEU A 222 -13.85 1.15 -2.56
N HIS A 223 -14.16 -0.14 -2.50
CA HIS A 223 -15.44 -0.65 -2.97
C HIS A 223 -16.60 0.07 -2.28
N GLY A 224 -17.58 0.54 -3.07
CA GLY A 224 -18.75 1.26 -2.58
C GLY A 224 -18.51 2.73 -2.24
N MET A 225 -17.33 3.31 -2.53
CA MET A 225 -17.01 4.71 -2.23
C MET A 225 -16.57 5.47 -3.49
N GLY A 226 -16.99 6.74 -3.61
CA GLY A 226 -16.51 7.66 -4.64
C GLY A 226 -16.80 7.25 -6.08
N ASP A 227 -17.89 6.51 -6.33
CA ASP A 227 -18.17 5.92 -7.64
C ASP A 227 -18.29 6.96 -8.75
N ALA A 228 -19.02 8.06 -8.53
CA ALA A 228 -19.19 9.11 -9.53
C ALA A 228 -17.87 9.80 -9.86
N LEU A 229 -17.06 10.12 -8.81
CA LEU A 229 -15.77 10.78 -8.98
C LEU A 229 -14.80 9.92 -9.81
N HIS A 230 -14.65 8.65 -9.42
CA HIS A 230 -13.71 7.76 -10.11
C HIS A 230 -14.22 7.35 -11.50
N ARG A 231 -15.54 7.31 -11.71
CA ARG A 231 -16.11 7.12 -13.04
C ARG A 231 -15.71 8.25 -13.99
N ALA A 232 -15.81 9.50 -13.57
CA ALA A 232 -15.37 10.64 -14.37
C ALA A 232 -13.88 10.53 -14.74
N LEU A 233 -12.99 10.19 -13.80
CA LEU A 233 -11.57 10.00 -14.08
C LEU A 233 -11.28 8.89 -15.10
N VAL A 234 -12.10 7.83 -15.12
CA VAL A 234 -11.95 6.72 -16.07
C VAL A 234 -12.57 7.06 -17.43
N GLU A 235 -13.82 7.54 -17.44
CA GLU A 235 -14.61 7.72 -18.68
C GLU A 235 -14.23 9.01 -19.42
N GLU A 236 -13.93 10.10 -18.70
CA GLU A 236 -13.62 11.40 -19.28
C GLU A 236 -12.13 11.62 -19.51
N ASP A 237 -11.30 11.20 -18.54
CA ASP A 237 -9.85 11.41 -18.59
C ASP A 237 -9.04 10.18 -19.02
N GLY A 238 -9.65 8.98 -19.07
CA GLY A 238 -8.99 7.74 -19.48
C GLY A 238 -7.99 7.15 -18.49
N TYR A 239 -7.97 7.58 -17.22
CA TYR A 239 -7.04 7.08 -16.23
C TYR A 239 -7.43 5.69 -15.71
N PRO A 240 -6.47 4.77 -15.50
CA PRO A 240 -6.75 3.50 -14.85
C PRO A 240 -7.23 3.70 -13.39
N CYS A 241 -8.22 2.90 -12.99
CA CYS A 241 -8.72 2.90 -11.62
C CYS A 241 -8.88 1.47 -11.10
N ARG A 242 -8.27 1.19 -9.97
CA ARG A 242 -8.38 -0.10 -9.25
C ARG A 242 -9.34 0.02 -8.09
N ILE A 243 -10.20 -0.99 -7.93
CA ILE A 243 -11.11 -1.09 -6.80
C ILE A 243 -10.48 -1.99 -5.74
N TYR A 244 -10.26 -1.45 -4.54
CA TYR A 244 -9.84 -2.21 -3.38
C TYR A 244 -11.08 -2.73 -2.64
N ALA A 245 -11.19 -4.04 -2.50
CA ALA A 245 -12.26 -4.69 -1.76
C ALA A 245 -11.69 -5.63 -0.69
N PRO A 246 -12.20 -5.59 0.55
CA PRO A 246 -11.78 -6.54 1.57
C PRO A 246 -12.36 -7.92 1.26
N VAL A 247 -11.62 -8.96 1.63
CA VAL A 247 -12.05 -10.36 1.56
C VAL A 247 -12.24 -10.88 2.97
N GLY A 248 -13.41 -11.41 3.27
CA GLY A 248 -13.72 -11.97 4.59
C GLY A 248 -15.20 -12.09 4.86
N GLY A 249 -15.57 -12.77 5.96
CA GLY A 249 -16.93 -12.86 6.44
C GLY A 249 -17.38 -11.55 7.13
N HIS A 250 -18.69 -11.39 7.34
CA HIS A 250 -19.29 -10.16 7.90
C HIS A 250 -18.65 -9.74 9.24
N ARG A 251 -18.32 -10.71 10.10
CA ARG A 251 -17.68 -10.45 11.40
C ARG A 251 -16.25 -9.94 11.26
N ASP A 252 -15.50 -10.45 10.29
CA ASP A 252 -14.11 -10.10 10.05
C ASP A 252 -13.99 -8.69 9.44
N LEU A 253 -15.03 -8.24 8.74
CA LEU A 253 -15.06 -6.95 8.07
C LEU A 253 -15.56 -5.80 8.96
N LEU A 254 -16.09 -6.05 10.15
CA LEU A 254 -16.67 -5.00 11.00
C LEU A 254 -15.68 -3.90 11.33
N ALA A 255 -14.48 -4.24 11.78
CA ALA A 255 -13.43 -3.28 12.10
C ALA A 255 -12.97 -2.48 10.86
N TYR A 256 -12.97 -3.09 9.68
CA TYR A 256 -12.70 -2.42 8.42
C TYR A 256 -13.78 -1.40 8.10
N LEU A 257 -15.06 -1.76 8.21
CA LEU A 257 -16.20 -0.89 7.93
C LEU A 257 -16.26 0.30 8.89
N VAL A 258 -16.03 0.09 10.18
CA VAL A 258 -15.97 1.16 11.19
C VAL A 258 -14.89 2.20 10.84
N ARG A 259 -13.68 1.77 10.48
CA ARG A 259 -12.63 2.71 10.05
C ARG A 259 -13.03 3.50 8.80
N ARG A 260 -13.80 2.90 7.87
CA ARG A 260 -14.31 3.62 6.69
C ARG A 260 -15.33 4.68 7.05
N LEU A 261 -16.22 4.39 8.01
CA LEU A 261 -17.19 5.37 8.52
C LEU A 261 -16.50 6.55 9.20
N LEU A 262 -15.48 6.27 10.01
CA LEU A 262 -14.71 7.33 10.69
C LEU A 262 -13.92 8.18 9.69
N GLU A 263 -13.30 7.57 8.69
CA GLU A 263 -12.59 8.27 7.62
C GLU A 263 -13.50 9.22 6.83
N ASN A 264 -14.73 8.82 6.56
CA ASN A 264 -15.71 9.63 5.84
C ASN A 264 -16.37 10.69 6.73
N GLY A 265 -16.54 10.43 8.03
CA GLY A 265 -17.14 11.36 8.97
C GLY A 265 -16.20 12.50 9.39
N ALA A 266 -14.91 12.40 9.12
CA ALA A 266 -13.89 13.40 9.41
C ALA A 266 -13.64 14.40 8.25
N ASN A 267 -14.42 14.32 7.18
CA ASN A 267 -14.32 15.20 5.99
C ASN A 267 -15.33 16.32 6.03
#